data_6c0b06623f799a2f8ac88f6a9a80b3a1
#
_entry.id   6c0b06623f799a2f8ac88f6a9a80b3a1
#
_cell.length_a   1.000
_cell.length_b   1.000
_cell.length_c   1.000
_cell.angle_alpha   90.00
_cell.angle_beta   90.00
_cell.angle_gamma   90.00
#
_symmetry.space_group_name_H-M   'P 1'
#
loop_
_entity.id
_entity.type
_entity.pdbx_description
1 polymer ?
#
loop_
_entity_poly.entity_id
_entity_poly.type
_entity_poly.pdbx_seq_one_letter_code
_entity_poly.pdbx_strand_id
1 'polypeptide(L)'
;MTYDEVRRHLEYSYKMGSRFVDFEGGEVTIWRDGDHRINDLIDLAKSIGFYSATITTNAQLPFAGCHADSIWVSLDGIGHYHEAVRGKGTFGRLEKNIASCGHKHLSVNMVVNTLNYESVDETIEYAKQNPAIEMISINFHTPFPGTEYLMIDKSLRNEIIDKVIAYKRKGYPIMNSVSGLKKMKDMTFEKRCWVTNFIYPDGSRGNCIGEGTDICSDCGFCMAGESASVFNFCPDTIVAGLKLRG
;
A
#
# COMPACT_ATOMS: atom_id res chain seq x y z
N MET A 1 14.03 -10.92 -10.36
CA MET A 1 13.76 -10.76 -11.81
C MET A 1 14.79 -9.85 -12.43
N THR A 2 15.23 -10.15 -13.66
CA THR A 2 16.07 -9.29 -14.50
C THR A 2 15.24 -8.17 -15.12
N TYR A 3 15.89 -7.15 -15.65
CA TYR A 3 15.24 -6.04 -16.35
C TYR A 3 14.37 -6.53 -17.52
N ASP A 4 14.88 -7.49 -18.32
CA ASP A 4 14.12 -8.05 -19.44
C ASP A 4 12.94 -8.93 -19.01
N GLU A 5 13.03 -9.60 -17.88
CA GLU A 5 11.89 -10.32 -17.29
C GLU A 5 10.80 -9.35 -16.86
N VAL A 6 11.16 -8.28 -16.13
CA VAL A 6 10.22 -7.23 -15.73
C VAL A 6 9.58 -6.58 -16.97
N ARG A 7 10.35 -6.29 -18.03
CA ARG A 7 9.81 -5.77 -19.30
C ARG A 7 8.71 -6.68 -19.86
N ARG A 8 8.97 -7.99 -19.96
CA ARG A 8 7.98 -8.95 -20.49
C ARG A 8 6.70 -8.97 -19.64
N HIS A 9 6.83 -8.85 -18.32
CA HIS A 9 5.67 -8.80 -17.43
C HIS A 9 4.89 -7.49 -17.54
N LEU A 10 5.56 -6.37 -17.67
CA LEU A 10 4.91 -5.07 -17.90
C LEU A 10 4.15 -5.05 -19.23
N GLU A 11 4.77 -5.50 -20.32
CA GLU A 11 4.13 -5.60 -21.63
C GLU A 11 2.91 -6.53 -21.61
N TYR A 12 3.02 -7.67 -20.93
CA TYR A 12 1.89 -8.58 -20.72
C TYR A 12 0.77 -7.90 -19.94
N SER A 13 1.06 -7.30 -18.79
CA SER A 13 0.07 -6.63 -17.96
C SER A 13 -0.62 -5.47 -18.69
N TYR A 14 0.13 -4.71 -19.48
CA TYR A 14 -0.41 -3.64 -20.30
C TYR A 14 -1.38 -4.18 -21.36
N LYS A 15 -1.05 -5.29 -22.03
CA LYS A 15 -1.93 -5.98 -23.02
C LYS A 15 -3.21 -6.51 -22.34
N MET A 16 -3.12 -6.95 -21.07
CA MET A 16 -4.28 -7.38 -20.29
C MET A 16 -5.17 -6.22 -19.82
N GLY A 17 -4.78 -4.98 -20.06
CA GLY A 17 -5.56 -3.80 -19.71
C GLY A 17 -5.08 -3.01 -18.51
N SER A 18 -4.02 -3.45 -17.82
CA SER A 18 -3.41 -2.69 -16.72
C SER A 18 -2.90 -1.35 -17.22
N ARG A 19 -3.15 -0.29 -16.45
CA ARG A 19 -2.66 1.07 -16.73
C ARG A 19 -1.93 1.70 -15.56
N PHE A 20 -1.94 1.02 -14.44
CA PHE A 20 -1.26 1.37 -13.20
C PHE A 20 -0.33 0.22 -12.83
N VAL A 21 0.86 0.53 -12.40
CA VAL A 21 1.80 -0.45 -11.86
C VAL A 21 2.37 0.06 -10.55
N ASP A 22 2.44 -0.82 -9.56
CA ASP A 22 3.17 -0.60 -8.33
C ASP A 22 4.32 -1.59 -8.24
N PHE A 23 5.53 -1.07 -8.10
CA PHE A 23 6.71 -1.87 -7.84
C PHE A 23 6.82 -2.06 -6.33
N GLU A 24 6.53 -3.26 -5.91
CA GLU A 24 6.68 -3.73 -4.53
C GLU A 24 7.84 -4.75 -4.46
N GLY A 25 7.78 -5.62 -3.53
CA GLY A 25 8.73 -6.72 -3.39
C GLY A 25 9.33 -6.71 -2.02
N GLY A 26 10.53 -7.28 -1.83
CA GLY A 26 11.19 -7.19 -0.54
C GLY A 26 11.57 -5.73 -0.20
N GLU A 27 12.35 -5.10 -1.07
CA GLU A 27 12.66 -3.67 -1.05
C GLU A 27 13.09 -3.22 -2.44
N VAL A 28 12.34 -2.32 -3.04
CA VAL A 28 12.55 -1.87 -4.44
C VAL A 28 13.79 -1.01 -4.61
N THR A 29 14.21 -0.30 -3.57
CA THR A 29 15.38 0.60 -3.62
C THR A 29 16.70 -0.14 -3.72
N ILE A 30 16.75 -1.45 -3.41
CA ILE A 30 17.93 -2.30 -3.59
C ILE A 30 17.91 -3.09 -4.89
N TRP A 31 16.81 -3.04 -5.65
CA TRP A 31 16.73 -3.78 -6.90
C TRP A 31 17.78 -3.28 -7.91
N ARG A 32 18.46 -4.22 -8.53
CA ARG A 32 19.45 -3.93 -9.58
C ARG A 32 19.59 -5.12 -10.54
N ASP A 33 19.87 -4.81 -11.79
CA ASP A 33 20.27 -5.76 -12.82
C ASP A 33 21.30 -5.07 -13.71
N GLY A 34 22.57 -5.48 -13.61
CA GLY A 34 23.67 -4.72 -14.18
C GLY A 34 23.70 -3.26 -13.69
N ASP A 35 23.57 -2.32 -14.60
CA ASP A 35 23.50 -0.89 -14.32
C ASP A 35 22.07 -0.39 -14.08
N HIS A 36 21.07 -1.21 -14.33
CA HIS A 36 19.65 -0.84 -14.13
C HIS A 36 19.28 -0.77 -12.65
N ARG A 37 18.46 0.22 -12.32
CA ARG A 37 17.90 0.52 -11.00
C ARG A 37 16.39 0.72 -11.11
N ILE A 38 15.72 0.99 -9.97
CA ILE A 38 14.27 1.16 -9.92
C ILE A 38 13.76 2.27 -10.86
N ASN A 39 14.48 3.37 -11.03
CA ASN A 39 14.10 4.44 -11.96
C ASN A 39 14.00 3.94 -13.41
N ASP A 40 14.90 3.04 -13.84
CA ASP A 40 14.84 2.46 -15.19
C ASP A 40 13.58 1.61 -15.40
N LEU A 41 13.09 0.94 -14.36
CA LEU A 41 11.81 0.19 -14.43
C LEU A 41 10.60 1.13 -14.48
N ILE A 42 10.65 2.23 -13.75
CA ILE A 42 9.61 3.25 -13.78
C ILE A 42 9.54 3.88 -15.18
N ASP A 43 10.69 4.30 -15.72
CA ASP A 43 10.79 4.89 -17.06
C ASP A 43 10.34 3.89 -18.13
N LEU A 44 10.71 2.62 -17.98
CA LEU A 44 10.24 1.54 -18.83
C LEU A 44 8.72 1.40 -18.81
N ALA A 45 8.10 1.37 -17.62
CA ALA A 45 6.65 1.28 -17.49
C ALA A 45 5.95 2.48 -18.17
N LYS A 46 6.48 3.70 -17.97
CA LYS A 46 5.96 4.90 -18.64
C LYS A 46 6.12 4.81 -20.16
N SER A 47 7.25 4.30 -20.67
CA SER A 47 7.51 4.13 -22.11
C SER A 47 6.57 3.10 -22.76
N ILE A 48 6.15 2.07 -22.03
CA ILE A 48 5.15 1.07 -22.49
C ILE A 48 3.77 1.70 -22.57
N GLY A 49 3.50 2.76 -21.78
CA GLY A 49 2.23 3.48 -21.79
C GLY A 49 1.44 3.38 -20.49
N PHE A 50 2.02 2.87 -19.39
CA PHE A 50 1.36 2.92 -18.09
C PHE A 50 1.07 4.37 -17.71
N TYR A 51 -0.14 4.61 -17.24
CA TYR A 51 -0.56 5.93 -16.79
C TYR A 51 0.17 6.34 -15.51
N SER A 52 0.28 5.42 -14.57
CA SER A 52 0.98 5.63 -13.31
C SER A 52 1.92 4.46 -13.02
N ALA A 53 3.13 4.79 -12.59
CA ALA A 53 4.13 3.85 -12.07
C ALA A 53 4.55 4.31 -10.66
N THR A 54 4.22 3.52 -9.66
CA THR A 54 4.47 3.81 -8.25
C THR A 54 5.49 2.84 -7.65
N ILE A 55 6.01 3.19 -6.49
CA ILE A 55 6.84 2.29 -5.70
C ILE A 55 6.32 2.19 -4.27
N THR A 56 6.49 1.02 -3.67
CA THR A 56 6.32 0.82 -2.23
C THR A 56 7.66 0.46 -1.59
N THR A 57 8.09 1.23 -0.57
CA THR A 57 9.39 1.07 0.08
C THR A 57 9.27 1.05 1.60
N ASN A 58 10.19 0.35 2.26
CA ASN A 58 10.35 0.43 3.71
C ASN A 58 11.13 1.67 4.18
N ALA A 59 11.60 2.49 3.24
CA ALA A 59 12.35 3.73 3.47
C ALA A 59 13.62 3.55 4.33
N GLN A 60 14.26 2.37 4.29
CA GLN A 60 15.51 2.14 5.04
C GLN A 60 16.74 2.62 4.28
N LEU A 61 16.62 2.86 2.99
CA LEU A 61 17.63 3.49 2.14
C LEU A 61 17.10 4.81 1.58
N PRO A 62 17.98 5.77 1.23
CA PRO A 62 17.58 7.00 0.56
C PRO A 62 16.89 6.69 -0.79
N PHE A 63 15.81 7.41 -1.06
CA PHE A 63 15.04 7.32 -2.31
C PHE A 63 14.77 8.70 -2.95
N ALA A 64 15.53 9.70 -2.57
CA ALA A 64 15.53 11.01 -3.23
C ALA A 64 15.89 10.85 -4.72
N GLY A 65 15.21 11.61 -5.59
CA GLY A 65 15.39 11.49 -7.04
C GLY A 65 14.68 10.28 -7.67
N CYS A 66 13.78 9.61 -6.95
CA CYS A 66 12.90 8.60 -7.54
C CYS A 66 11.96 9.24 -8.56
N HIS A 67 11.81 8.60 -9.74
CA HIS A 67 10.97 9.07 -10.85
C HIS A 67 9.51 8.61 -10.78
N ALA A 68 9.12 7.87 -9.73
CA ALA A 68 7.77 7.35 -9.58
C ALA A 68 6.71 8.47 -9.62
N ASP A 69 5.52 8.19 -10.12
CA ASP A 69 4.39 9.12 -10.05
C ASP A 69 3.95 9.34 -8.59
N SER A 70 4.05 8.29 -7.75
CA SER A 70 3.89 8.41 -6.30
C SER A 70 4.74 7.37 -5.54
N ILE A 71 5.03 7.66 -4.29
CA ILE A 71 5.83 6.80 -3.40
C ILE A 71 4.99 6.43 -2.18
N TRP A 72 4.87 5.14 -1.92
CA TRP A 72 4.26 4.61 -0.70
C TRP A 72 5.33 4.14 0.27
N VAL A 73 5.32 4.69 1.48
CA VAL A 73 6.24 4.30 2.54
C VAL A 73 5.50 3.46 3.57
N SER A 74 6.06 2.30 3.90
CA SER A 74 5.51 1.42 4.92
C SER A 74 5.80 1.97 6.32
N LEU A 75 4.80 2.62 6.94
CA LEU A 75 4.87 3.21 8.28
C LEU A 75 3.90 2.48 9.21
N ASP A 76 4.40 1.55 10.02
CA ASP A 76 3.58 0.68 10.86
C ASP A 76 3.52 1.15 12.33
N GLY A 77 3.35 2.44 12.56
CA GLY A 77 3.27 3.05 13.87
C GLY A 77 4.37 4.07 14.11
N ILE A 78 4.39 4.69 15.29
CA ILE A 78 5.37 5.69 15.68
C ILE A 78 6.37 5.09 16.66
N GLY A 79 7.66 5.41 16.46
CA GLY A 79 8.73 4.99 17.36
C GLY A 79 8.78 3.48 17.56
N HIS A 80 8.63 3.06 18.82
CA HIS A 80 8.73 1.64 19.18
C HIS A 80 7.65 0.73 18.57
N TYR A 81 6.47 1.24 18.24
CA TYR A 81 5.43 0.47 17.57
C TYR A 81 5.86 0.09 16.14
N HIS A 82 6.44 1.04 15.41
CA HIS A 82 7.03 0.74 14.09
C HIS A 82 8.17 -0.27 14.23
N GLU A 83 9.04 -0.08 15.22
CA GLU A 83 10.20 -0.94 15.44
C GLU A 83 9.82 -2.35 15.94
N ALA A 84 8.69 -2.50 16.64
CA ALA A 84 8.16 -3.81 17.00
C ALA A 84 7.77 -4.64 15.77
N VAL A 85 7.31 -3.99 14.70
CA VAL A 85 6.94 -4.65 13.44
C VAL A 85 8.15 -4.79 12.49
N ARG A 86 8.98 -3.74 12.38
CA ARG A 86 10.01 -3.60 11.34
C ARG A 86 11.44 -3.77 11.82
N GLY A 87 11.65 -3.89 13.13
CA GLY A 87 12.95 -4.05 13.74
C GLY A 87 13.55 -2.76 14.29
N LYS A 88 14.48 -2.92 15.24
CA LYS A 88 15.07 -1.82 15.99
C LYS A 88 15.82 -0.83 15.09
N GLY A 89 15.64 0.47 15.33
CA GLY A 89 16.30 1.58 14.66
C GLY A 89 15.77 1.86 13.25
N THR A 90 14.66 1.23 12.83
CA THR A 90 14.05 1.44 11.51
C THR A 90 13.26 2.74 11.43
N PHE A 91 12.63 3.16 12.53
CA PHE A 91 11.81 4.37 12.54
C PHE A 91 12.64 5.64 12.27
N GLY A 92 13.75 5.83 12.96
CA GLY A 92 14.59 7.02 12.76
C GLY A 92 15.21 7.09 11.36
N ARG A 93 15.51 5.94 10.72
CA ARG A 93 15.96 5.92 9.32
C ARG A 93 14.84 6.31 8.36
N LEU A 94 13.64 5.79 8.59
CA LEU A 94 12.44 6.13 7.81
C LEU A 94 12.17 7.65 7.88
N GLU A 95 12.13 8.24 9.07
CA GLU A 95 11.91 9.68 9.24
C GLU A 95 12.95 10.52 8.49
N LYS A 96 14.24 10.16 8.64
CA LYS A 96 15.32 10.85 7.93
C LYS A 96 15.14 10.78 6.41
N ASN A 97 14.79 9.61 5.87
CA ASN A 97 14.66 9.40 4.44
C ASN A 97 13.39 10.06 3.88
N ILE A 98 12.27 10.08 4.61
CA ILE A 98 11.08 10.86 4.26
C ILE A 98 11.43 12.36 4.20
N ALA A 99 12.06 12.88 5.24
CA ALA A 99 12.40 14.31 5.32
C ALA A 99 13.34 14.77 4.19
N SER A 100 14.20 13.89 3.69
CA SER A 100 15.17 14.20 2.61
C SER A 100 14.69 13.81 1.21
N CYS A 101 13.53 13.16 1.08
CA CYS A 101 13.05 12.63 -0.20
C CYS A 101 12.73 13.73 -1.22
N GLY A 102 12.02 14.79 -0.80
CA GLY A 102 11.60 15.91 -1.65
C GLY A 102 10.57 15.54 -2.73
N HIS A 103 9.99 14.33 -2.67
CA HIS A 103 8.96 13.90 -3.61
C HIS A 103 7.60 14.53 -3.28
N LYS A 104 6.87 15.03 -4.30
CA LYS A 104 5.60 15.75 -4.10
C LYS A 104 4.46 14.83 -3.70
N HIS A 105 4.48 13.58 -4.17
CA HIS A 105 3.42 12.59 -3.95
C HIS A 105 3.98 11.43 -3.13
N LEU A 106 4.33 11.71 -1.87
CA LEU A 106 4.74 10.71 -0.90
C LEU A 106 3.59 10.44 0.05
N SER A 107 3.19 9.20 0.14
CA SER A 107 2.14 8.73 1.05
C SER A 107 2.65 7.61 1.93
N VAL A 108 1.99 7.37 3.04
CA VAL A 108 2.35 6.30 3.96
C VAL A 108 1.25 5.24 4.04
N ASN A 109 1.64 4.00 4.26
CA ASN A 109 0.73 2.87 4.45
C ASN A 109 1.00 2.21 5.80
N MET A 110 -0.05 2.06 6.62
CA MET A 110 0.00 1.35 7.89
C MET A 110 -0.77 0.04 7.79
N VAL A 111 -0.13 -1.07 8.19
CA VAL A 111 -0.78 -2.36 8.38
C VAL A 111 -1.00 -2.60 9.87
N VAL A 112 -2.23 -2.43 10.32
CA VAL A 112 -2.62 -2.57 11.73
C VAL A 112 -2.61 -4.04 12.13
N ASN A 113 -1.95 -4.33 13.25
CA ASN A 113 -1.80 -5.66 13.83
C ASN A 113 -1.71 -5.60 15.37
N THR A 114 -1.55 -6.74 16.04
CA THR A 114 -1.49 -6.82 17.51
C THR A 114 -0.33 -6.07 18.15
N LEU A 115 0.73 -5.74 17.40
CA LEU A 115 1.92 -5.06 17.91
C LEU A 115 1.82 -3.53 17.81
N ASN A 116 0.90 -2.99 16.98
CA ASN A 116 0.89 -1.56 16.65
C ASN A 116 -0.49 -0.90 16.68
N TYR A 117 -1.58 -1.62 16.96
CA TYR A 117 -2.94 -1.06 16.91
C TYR A 117 -3.14 0.16 17.83
N GLU A 118 -2.41 0.24 18.92
CA GLU A 118 -2.46 1.38 19.85
C GLU A 118 -1.86 2.66 19.25
N SER A 119 -0.97 2.54 18.26
CA SER A 119 -0.34 3.68 17.59
C SER A 119 -1.16 4.27 16.43
N VAL A 120 -2.36 3.77 16.14
CA VAL A 120 -3.18 4.24 15.00
C VAL A 120 -3.45 5.73 15.06
N ASP A 121 -3.89 6.25 16.22
CA ASP A 121 -4.18 7.67 16.40
C ASP A 121 -2.94 8.53 16.17
N GLU A 122 -1.84 8.18 16.81
CA GLU A 122 -0.59 8.90 16.72
C GLU A 122 0.00 8.87 15.30
N THR A 123 -0.15 7.74 14.59
CA THR A 123 0.30 7.61 13.20
C THR A 123 -0.51 8.48 12.25
N ILE A 124 -1.84 8.58 12.45
CA ILE A 124 -2.70 9.46 11.66
C ILE A 124 -2.36 10.93 11.93
N GLU A 125 -2.11 11.30 13.19
CA GLU A 125 -1.69 12.66 13.56
C GLU A 125 -0.31 12.99 12.96
N TYR A 126 0.64 12.07 13.03
CA TYR A 126 1.96 12.23 12.41
C TYR A 126 1.85 12.48 10.90
N ALA A 127 1.06 11.68 10.19
CA ALA A 127 0.85 11.87 8.76
C ALA A 127 0.20 13.23 8.44
N LYS A 128 -0.72 13.71 9.28
CA LYS A 128 -1.36 15.03 9.14
C LYS A 128 -0.38 16.18 9.36
N GLN A 129 0.55 16.03 10.30
CA GLN A 129 1.46 17.10 10.71
C GLN A 129 2.75 17.14 9.87
N ASN A 130 3.12 16.04 9.23
CA ASN A 130 4.34 15.94 8.44
C ASN A 130 4.13 16.50 7.02
N PRO A 131 4.76 17.64 6.65
CA PRO A 131 4.53 18.29 5.36
C PRO A 131 5.06 17.49 4.17
N ALA A 132 5.89 16.47 4.39
CA ALA A 132 6.37 15.59 3.33
C ALA A 132 5.37 14.46 3.00
N ILE A 133 4.32 14.26 3.82
CA ILE A 133 3.36 13.20 3.65
C ILE A 133 2.05 13.76 3.10
N GLU A 134 1.63 13.26 1.94
CA GLU A 134 0.39 13.67 1.30
C GLU A 134 -0.82 12.96 1.89
N MET A 135 -0.75 11.63 2.06
CA MET A 135 -1.86 10.80 2.55
C MET A 135 -1.37 9.62 3.38
N ILE A 136 -2.28 9.07 4.17
CA ILE A 136 -2.11 7.80 4.86
C ILE A 136 -3.18 6.80 4.42
N SER A 137 -2.76 5.56 4.11
CA SER A 137 -3.64 4.40 3.92
C SER A 137 -3.59 3.50 5.14
N ILE A 138 -4.74 3.05 5.60
CA ILE A 138 -4.85 2.08 6.69
C ILE A 138 -5.30 0.74 6.12
N ASN A 139 -4.53 -0.29 6.40
CA ASN A 139 -4.84 -1.69 6.13
C ASN A 139 -4.77 -2.48 7.44
N PHE A 140 -5.20 -3.72 7.41
CA PHE A 140 -5.11 -4.64 8.53
C PHE A 140 -4.25 -5.83 8.15
N HIS A 141 -3.67 -6.48 9.15
CA HIS A 141 -2.90 -7.69 8.91
C HIS A 141 -3.79 -8.77 8.31
N THR A 142 -3.32 -9.42 7.26
CA THR A 142 -3.91 -10.62 6.68
C THR A 142 -3.16 -11.83 7.26
N PRO A 143 -3.85 -12.81 7.86
CA PRO A 143 -3.20 -13.88 8.63
C PRO A 143 -2.55 -14.94 7.72
N PHE A 144 -1.41 -14.59 7.11
CA PHE A 144 -0.62 -15.57 6.37
C PHE A 144 -0.09 -16.67 7.29
N PRO A 145 0.14 -17.90 6.78
CA PRO A 145 0.64 -19.00 7.57
C PRO A 145 1.87 -18.62 8.43
N GLY A 146 1.76 -18.85 9.74
CA GLY A 146 2.79 -18.49 10.73
C GLY A 146 2.75 -17.05 11.24
N THR A 147 1.81 -16.22 10.78
CA THR A 147 1.63 -14.84 11.22
C THR A 147 0.25 -14.56 11.82
N GLU A 148 -0.52 -15.59 12.11
CA GLU A 148 -1.90 -15.51 12.63
C GLU A 148 -1.99 -14.74 13.94
N TYR A 149 -0.95 -14.80 14.77
CA TYR A 149 -0.85 -14.10 16.04
C TYR A 149 -0.84 -12.56 15.90
N LEU A 150 -0.57 -12.05 14.70
CA LEU A 150 -0.61 -10.62 14.40
C LEU A 150 -2.01 -10.12 14.07
N MET A 151 -2.97 -11.01 13.86
CA MET A 151 -4.35 -10.62 13.57
C MET A 151 -5.04 -10.06 14.82
N ILE A 152 -5.62 -8.87 14.71
CA ILE A 152 -6.52 -8.33 15.74
C ILE A 152 -7.92 -8.92 15.58
N ASP A 153 -8.65 -9.00 16.68
CA ASP A 153 -10.02 -9.50 16.63
C ASP A 153 -10.97 -8.56 15.87
N LYS A 154 -12.11 -9.09 15.45
CA LYS A 154 -13.09 -8.37 14.64
C LYS A 154 -13.68 -7.15 15.35
N SER A 155 -13.86 -7.21 16.67
CA SER A 155 -14.40 -6.09 17.45
C SER A 155 -13.44 -4.90 17.42
N LEU A 156 -12.18 -5.14 17.78
CA LEU A 156 -11.13 -4.13 17.76
C LEU A 156 -10.90 -3.56 16.36
N ARG A 157 -10.90 -4.43 15.33
CA ARG A 157 -10.82 -4.01 13.94
C ARG A 157 -11.95 -3.04 13.57
N ASN A 158 -13.18 -3.35 13.99
CA ASN A 158 -14.34 -2.49 13.71
C ASN A 158 -14.27 -1.16 14.45
N GLU A 159 -13.80 -1.14 15.69
CA GLU A 159 -13.55 0.09 16.46
C GLU A 159 -12.50 0.98 15.76
N ILE A 160 -11.41 0.39 15.31
CA ILE A 160 -10.37 1.12 14.55
C ILE A 160 -10.94 1.66 13.23
N ILE A 161 -11.73 0.88 12.50
CA ILE A 161 -12.38 1.36 11.27
C ILE A 161 -13.28 2.57 11.55
N ASP A 162 -14.10 2.53 12.61
CA ASP A 162 -14.96 3.66 12.99
C ASP A 162 -14.14 4.90 13.36
N LYS A 163 -13.04 4.72 14.07
CA LYS A 163 -12.08 5.75 14.41
C LYS A 163 -11.46 6.38 13.14
N VAL A 164 -10.98 5.57 12.20
CA VAL A 164 -10.40 6.03 10.92
C VAL A 164 -11.45 6.82 10.11
N ILE A 165 -12.70 6.34 10.05
CA ILE A 165 -13.80 7.05 9.41
C ILE A 165 -14.06 8.41 10.09
N ALA A 166 -14.00 8.47 11.41
CA ALA A 166 -14.18 9.72 12.15
C ALA A 166 -13.06 10.74 11.84
N TYR A 167 -11.79 10.31 11.77
CA TYR A 167 -10.68 11.15 11.34
C TYR A 167 -10.86 11.65 9.91
N LYS A 168 -11.21 10.76 8.97
CA LYS A 168 -11.47 11.18 7.58
C LYS A 168 -12.56 12.24 7.48
N ARG A 169 -13.67 12.10 8.23
CA ARG A 169 -14.75 13.08 8.27
C ARG A 169 -14.34 14.43 8.86
N LYS A 170 -13.30 14.46 9.70
CA LYS A 170 -12.66 15.68 10.21
C LYS A 170 -11.65 16.30 9.23
N GLY A 171 -11.48 15.72 8.04
CA GLY A 171 -10.59 16.25 7.01
C GLY A 171 -9.13 15.80 7.13
N TYR A 172 -8.84 14.75 7.87
CA TYR A 172 -7.50 14.16 7.89
C TYR A 172 -7.16 13.49 6.54
N PRO A 173 -5.88 13.43 6.16
CA PRO A 173 -5.46 12.99 4.84
C PRO A 173 -5.50 11.46 4.70
N ILE A 174 -6.64 10.84 5.00
CA ILE A 174 -6.83 9.40 4.90
C ILE A 174 -7.25 9.05 3.48
N MET A 175 -6.51 8.15 2.83
CA MET A 175 -6.77 7.70 1.47
C MET A 175 -8.04 6.84 1.39
N ASN A 176 -8.19 5.88 2.32
CA ASN A 176 -9.32 4.96 2.32
C ASN A 176 -10.66 5.68 2.21
N SER A 177 -11.57 5.18 1.38
CA SER A 177 -12.93 5.70 1.31
C SER A 177 -13.77 5.24 2.50
N VAL A 178 -14.80 6.01 2.86
CA VAL A 178 -15.73 5.62 3.93
C VAL A 178 -16.50 4.37 3.52
N SER A 179 -16.90 4.27 2.25
CA SER A 179 -17.62 3.12 1.70
C SER A 179 -16.75 1.87 1.70
N GLY A 180 -15.48 1.97 1.29
CA GLY A 180 -14.51 0.87 1.35
C GLY A 180 -14.29 0.37 2.76
N LEU A 181 -14.01 1.28 3.70
CA LEU A 181 -13.81 0.94 5.12
C LEU A 181 -15.04 0.24 5.73
N LYS A 182 -16.26 0.72 5.45
CA LYS A 182 -17.47 0.08 5.95
C LYS A 182 -17.63 -1.35 5.46
N LYS A 183 -17.29 -1.64 4.21
CA LYS A 183 -17.31 -3.01 3.68
C LYS A 183 -16.33 -3.92 4.41
N MET A 184 -15.19 -3.39 4.86
CA MET A 184 -14.20 -4.15 5.61
C MET A 184 -14.65 -4.53 7.03
N LYS A 185 -15.76 -3.99 7.55
CA LYS A 185 -16.26 -4.33 8.90
C LYS A 185 -16.87 -5.73 8.97
N ASP A 186 -17.71 -6.08 8.03
CA ASP A 186 -18.47 -7.34 8.01
C ASP A 186 -17.97 -8.34 6.95
N MET A 187 -17.22 -7.88 5.97
CA MET A 187 -16.61 -8.69 4.90
C MET A 187 -17.63 -9.47 4.06
N THR A 188 -18.89 -9.02 4.01
CA THR A 188 -19.98 -9.73 3.31
C THR A 188 -20.06 -9.44 1.81
N PHE A 189 -19.14 -8.65 1.26
CA PHE A 189 -19.10 -8.27 -0.14
C PHE A 189 -18.34 -9.30 -1.00
N GLU A 190 -18.70 -9.34 -2.29
CA GLU A 190 -17.93 -10.09 -3.29
C GLU A 190 -16.56 -9.44 -3.51
N LYS A 191 -15.50 -10.17 -3.24
CA LYS A 191 -14.12 -9.71 -3.48
C LYS A 191 -13.82 -9.72 -4.97
N ARG A 192 -13.24 -8.62 -5.46
CA ARG A 192 -12.94 -8.43 -6.89
C ARG A 192 -11.45 -8.37 -7.14
N CYS A 193 -10.71 -9.33 -6.55
CA CYS A 193 -9.24 -9.41 -6.66
C CYS A 193 -8.77 -9.60 -8.10
N TRP A 194 -9.62 -10.10 -9.00
CA TRP A 194 -9.34 -10.25 -10.42
C TRP A 194 -9.04 -8.92 -11.15
N VAL A 195 -9.29 -7.76 -10.54
CA VAL A 195 -8.88 -6.45 -11.08
C VAL A 195 -7.37 -6.24 -11.01
N THR A 196 -6.67 -7.04 -10.22
CA THR A 196 -5.22 -6.98 -10.03
C THR A 196 -4.54 -8.06 -10.86
N ASN A 197 -3.41 -7.73 -11.46
CA ASN A 197 -2.49 -8.69 -12.06
C ASN A 197 -1.21 -8.68 -11.23
N PHE A 198 -1.08 -9.65 -10.33
CA PHE A 198 0.05 -9.77 -9.42
C PHE A 198 1.15 -10.63 -10.06
N ILE A 199 2.37 -10.11 -10.09
CA ILE A 199 3.55 -10.82 -10.60
C ILE A 199 4.44 -11.18 -9.41
N TYR A 200 4.63 -12.47 -9.18
CA TYR A 200 5.47 -12.97 -8.09
C TYR A 200 6.97 -12.90 -8.44
N PRO A 201 7.86 -12.94 -7.42
CA PRO A 201 9.31 -12.89 -7.65
C PRO A 201 9.86 -14.01 -8.55
N ASP A 202 9.20 -15.16 -8.60
CA ASP A 202 9.54 -16.31 -9.46
C ASP A 202 8.99 -16.18 -10.88
N GLY A 203 8.29 -15.07 -11.19
CA GLY A 203 7.67 -14.81 -12.49
C GLY A 203 6.30 -15.45 -12.67
N SER A 204 5.79 -16.18 -11.70
CA SER A 204 4.39 -16.66 -11.71
C SER A 204 3.42 -15.49 -11.58
N ARG A 205 2.14 -15.71 -11.88
CA ARG A 205 1.10 -14.68 -11.91
C ARG A 205 -0.13 -15.12 -11.14
N GLY A 206 -0.79 -14.16 -10.51
CA GLY A 206 -2.05 -14.34 -9.81
C GLY A 206 -2.80 -13.01 -9.70
N ASN A 207 -3.95 -13.05 -9.06
CA ASN A 207 -4.74 -11.84 -8.80
C ASN A 207 -4.47 -11.26 -7.40
N CYS A 208 -3.97 -12.07 -6.48
CA CYS A 208 -3.69 -11.67 -5.11
C CYS A 208 -2.74 -12.68 -4.46
N ILE A 209 -1.88 -12.21 -3.56
CA ILE A 209 -0.96 -13.06 -2.80
C ILE A 209 -1.67 -14.16 -1.97
N GLY A 210 -2.95 -13.92 -1.59
CA GLY A 210 -3.78 -14.90 -0.87
C GLY A 210 -4.72 -15.71 -1.76
N GLU A 211 -4.59 -15.63 -3.09
CA GLU A 211 -5.49 -16.32 -4.01
C GLU A 211 -5.45 -17.84 -3.80
N GLY A 212 -6.63 -18.45 -3.72
CA GLY A 212 -6.77 -19.91 -3.55
C GLY A 212 -6.50 -20.42 -2.12
N THR A 213 -6.38 -19.53 -1.14
CA THR A 213 -6.19 -19.88 0.28
C THR A 213 -7.38 -19.47 1.15
N ASP A 214 -7.49 -20.06 2.34
CA ASP A 214 -8.59 -19.76 3.29
C ASP A 214 -8.45 -18.37 3.95
N ILE A 215 -7.30 -17.69 3.81
CA ILE A 215 -7.07 -16.36 4.43
C ILE A 215 -7.99 -15.27 3.89
N CYS A 216 -8.66 -15.50 2.77
CA CYS A 216 -9.58 -14.55 2.18
C CYS A 216 -10.76 -14.18 3.11
N SER A 217 -11.19 -15.07 4.02
CA SER A 217 -12.22 -14.76 5.01
C SER A 217 -11.81 -13.62 5.94
N ASP A 218 -10.52 -13.55 6.26
CA ASP A 218 -9.92 -12.61 7.21
C ASP A 218 -9.00 -11.58 6.54
N CYS A 219 -9.23 -11.35 5.23
CA CYS A 219 -8.45 -10.42 4.42
C CYS A 219 -8.36 -9.03 5.09
N GLY A 220 -7.15 -8.53 5.26
CA GLY A 220 -6.85 -7.22 5.83
C GLY A 220 -6.63 -6.13 4.78
N PHE A 221 -6.53 -6.48 3.51
CA PHE A 221 -6.30 -5.53 2.42
C PHE A 221 -7.55 -4.68 2.17
N CYS A 222 -7.54 -3.42 2.64
CA CYS A 222 -8.66 -2.50 2.46
C CYS A 222 -8.98 -2.22 0.99
N MET A 223 -8.02 -2.44 0.08
CA MET A 223 -8.26 -2.39 -1.36
C MET A 223 -9.38 -3.33 -1.81
N ALA A 224 -9.63 -4.46 -1.11
CA ALA A 224 -10.76 -5.35 -1.40
C ALA A 224 -12.11 -4.63 -1.19
N GLY A 225 -12.24 -3.86 -0.10
CA GLY A 225 -13.42 -3.03 0.16
C GLY A 225 -13.54 -1.85 -0.81
N GLU A 226 -12.41 -1.22 -1.16
CA GLU A 226 -12.37 -0.13 -2.15
C GLU A 226 -12.83 -0.63 -3.53
N SER A 227 -12.28 -1.75 -4.02
CA SER A 227 -12.68 -2.35 -5.31
C SER A 227 -14.17 -2.68 -5.32
N ALA A 228 -14.68 -3.35 -4.28
CA ALA A 228 -16.10 -3.65 -4.19
C ALA A 228 -16.98 -2.38 -4.18
N SER A 229 -16.51 -1.30 -3.56
CA SER A 229 -17.22 -0.02 -3.52
C SER A 229 -17.23 0.70 -4.86
N VAL A 230 -16.12 0.65 -5.62
CA VAL A 230 -16.08 1.15 -7.01
C VAL A 230 -17.11 0.44 -7.88
N PHE A 231 -17.17 -0.88 -7.85
CA PHE A 231 -18.14 -1.67 -8.61
C PHE A 231 -19.59 -1.47 -8.16
N ASN A 232 -19.80 -0.97 -6.94
CA ASN A 232 -21.11 -0.53 -6.44
C ASN A 232 -21.37 0.96 -6.68
N PHE A 233 -20.54 1.63 -7.48
CA PHE A 233 -20.67 3.04 -7.84
C PHE A 233 -20.72 3.99 -6.64
N CYS A 234 -19.99 3.67 -5.54
CA CYS A 234 -19.90 4.54 -4.38
C CYS A 234 -19.10 5.82 -4.71
N PRO A 235 -19.72 7.02 -4.66
CA PRO A 235 -19.06 8.25 -5.14
C PRO A 235 -17.79 8.61 -4.38
N ASP A 236 -17.77 8.38 -3.08
CA ASP A 236 -16.61 8.70 -2.22
C ASP A 236 -15.39 7.83 -2.56
N THR A 237 -15.60 6.58 -2.99
CA THR A 237 -14.52 5.69 -3.43
C THR A 237 -14.00 6.11 -4.81
N ILE A 238 -14.89 6.49 -5.73
CA ILE A 238 -14.49 7.01 -7.05
C ILE A 238 -13.65 8.29 -6.88
N VAL A 239 -14.08 9.22 -6.03
CA VAL A 239 -13.32 10.44 -5.74
C VAL A 239 -11.97 10.13 -5.07
N ALA A 240 -11.93 9.17 -4.14
CA ALA A 240 -10.66 8.73 -3.54
C ALA A 240 -9.69 8.17 -4.59
N GLY A 241 -10.19 7.33 -5.50
CA GLY A 241 -9.38 6.78 -6.61
C GLY A 241 -8.88 7.85 -7.60
N LEU A 242 -9.65 8.90 -7.84
CA LEU A 242 -9.21 10.02 -8.68
C LEU A 242 -8.08 10.84 -8.04
N LYS A 243 -8.05 10.99 -6.73
CA LYS A 243 -6.98 11.68 -6.01
C LYS A 243 -5.63 10.95 -6.06
N LEU A 244 -5.63 9.64 -6.29
CA LEU A 244 -4.39 8.87 -6.51
C LEU A 244 -3.73 9.16 -7.87
N ARG A 245 -4.37 9.94 -8.72
CA ARG A 245 -3.92 10.27 -10.09
C ARG A 245 -3.24 11.64 -10.19
N GLY A 246 -3.33 12.42 -9.13
CA GLY A 246 -2.90 13.82 -9.12
C GLY A 246 -1.65 14.09 -8.65
#